data_d0135d72f5d87661727ab76620638f7e
#
_entry.id   d0135d72f5d87661727ab76620638f7e
#
_cell.length_a   1.000
_cell.length_b   1.000
_cell.length_c   1.000
_cell.angle_alpha   90.00
_cell.angle_beta   90.00
_cell.angle_gamma   90.00
#
_symmetry.space_group_name_H-M   'P 1'
#
loop_
_entity.id
_entity.type
_entity.pdbx_description
1 polymer ?
#
loop_
_entity_poly.entity_id
_entity_poly.type
_entity_poly.pdbx_seq_one_letter_code
_entity_poly.pdbx_strand_id
1 'polypeptide(L)'
;AHEVYLGIENYLRDHGVEMLFGCTCEDVIMRDGRCCGVVAHDGHQDYTIEARHTVIATGRRGAEWLEKTCLEHGVEHKPGTVDIGVRVEVRNEVMESVNRVLYESKLIGYPAPFKNKVRTFCQNPGGFVSQENYDNDLAVVNGHAYKELKSPNTNVAILCSHNFSVPFNQPIAYAQKVGELTNMLGAGHIMVQRFGDILDGKRTWQKELDRS
;
A
#
# COMPACT_ATOMS: atom_id res chain seq x y z
N ALA A 1 -17.28 -7.49 -0.15
CA ALA A 1 -15.97 -7.94 -0.63
C ALA A 1 -15.82 -9.46 -0.50
N HIS A 2 -16.08 -10.02 0.68
CA HIS A 2 -15.90 -11.47 0.96
C HIS A 2 -16.64 -12.37 -0.02
N GLU A 3 -17.92 -12.14 -0.29
CA GLU A 3 -18.73 -12.91 -1.25
C GLU A 3 -18.14 -12.87 -2.67
N VAL A 4 -17.57 -11.74 -3.07
CA VAL A 4 -16.92 -11.59 -4.39
C VAL A 4 -15.67 -12.48 -4.47
N TYR A 5 -14.84 -12.47 -3.43
CA TYR A 5 -13.64 -13.33 -3.37
C TYR A 5 -14.01 -14.80 -3.40
N LEU A 6 -15.00 -15.23 -2.62
CA LEU A 6 -15.49 -16.61 -2.66
C LEU A 6 -16.05 -16.99 -4.03
N GLY A 7 -16.76 -16.06 -4.70
CA GLY A 7 -17.24 -16.26 -6.06
C GLY A 7 -16.12 -16.47 -7.06
N ILE A 8 -15.03 -15.69 -6.96
CA ILE A 8 -13.85 -15.83 -7.81
C ILE A 8 -13.13 -17.16 -7.51
N GLU A 9 -12.95 -17.50 -6.23
CA GLU A 9 -12.32 -18.75 -5.84
C GLU A 9 -13.08 -19.96 -6.41
N ASN A 10 -14.39 -20.01 -6.22
CA ASN A 10 -15.22 -21.09 -6.74
C ASN A 10 -15.16 -21.16 -8.28
N TYR A 11 -15.23 -20.02 -8.94
CA TYR A 11 -15.11 -19.98 -10.41
C TYR A 11 -13.77 -20.56 -10.89
N LEU A 12 -12.67 -20.18 -10.28
CA LEU A 12 -11.33 -20.69 -10.63
C LEU A 12 -11.24 -22.21 -10.38
N ARG A 13 -11.76 -22.69 -9.26
CA ARG A 13 -11.79 -24.11 -8.91
C ARG A 13 -12.62 -24.92 -9.91
N ASP A 14 -13.79 -24.42 -10.29
CA ASP A 14 -14.66 -25.05 -11.28
C ASP A 14 -14.05 -25.10 -12.69
N HIS A 15 -13.07 -24.22 -12.97
CA HIS A 15 -12.31 -24.19 -14.23
C HIS A 15 -10.95 -24.91 -14.14
N GLY A 16 -10.77 -25.76 -13.14
CA GLY A 16 -9.61 -26.63 -13.03
C GLY A 16 -8.33 -25.96 -12.53
N VAL A 17 -8.44 -24.78 -11.88
CA VAL A 17 -7.30 -24.16 -11.22
C VAL A 17 -7.07 -24.85 -9.89
N GLU A 18 -5.89 -25.44 -9.73
CA GLU A 18 -5.44 -25.99 -8.44
C GLU A 18 -4.96 -24.84 -7.54
N MET A 19 -5.44 -24.83 -6.30
CA MET A 19 -5.10 -23.81 -5.32
C MET A 19 -4.52 -24.48 -4.08
N LEU A 20 -3.28 -24.13 -3.73
CA LEU A 20 -2.58 -24.60 -2.55
C LEU A 20 -2.62 -23.51 -1.48
N PHE A 21 -3.47 -23.68 -0.47
CA PHE A 21 -3.57 -22.78 0.67
C PHE A 21 -2.62 -23.20 1.79
N GLY A 22 -2.11 -22.24 2.54
CA GLY A 22 -1.15 -22.49 3.61
C GLY A 22 0.24 -22.92 3.13
N CYS A 23 0.52 -22.77 1.83
CA CYS A 23 1.82 -23.04 1.25
C CYS A 23 2.62 -21.74 1.06
N THR A 24 3.90 -21.79 1.43
CA THR A 24 4.87 -20.71 1.18
C THR A 24 5.75 -21.08 0.00
N CYS A 25 5.91 -20.16 -0.95
CA CYS A 25 6.91 -20.32 -2.01
C CYS A 25 8.29 -20.01 -1.43
N GLU A 26 9.14 -21.01 -1.37
CA GLU A 26 10.50 -20.87 -0.82
C GLU A 26 11.49 -20.37 -1.86
N ASP A 27 11.40 -20.89 -3.08
CA ASP A 27 12.33 -20.53 -4.16
C ASP A 27 11.72 -20.78 -5.54
N VAL A 28 12.40 -20.27 -6.57
CA VAL A 28 12.10 -20.54 -7.98
C VAL A 28 13.06 -21.57 -8.55
N ILE A 29 12.57 -22.42 -9.44
CA ILE A 29 13.40 -23.43 -10.12
C ILE A 29 13.95 -22.83 -11.39
N MET A 30 15.28 -22.62 -11.43
CA MET A 30 15.97 -22.08 -12.59
C MET A 30 16.74 -23.19 -13.33
N ARG A 31 16.54 -23.28 -14.64
CA ARG A 31 17.30 -24.17 -15.54
C ARG A 31 17.66 -23.39 -16.81
N ASP A 32 18.92 -23.36 -17.16
CA ASP A 32 19.43 -22.67 -18.35
C ASP A 32 18.97 -21.21 -18.48
N GLY A 33 18.93 -20.48 -17.35
CA GLY A 33 18.50 -19.08 -17.28
C GLY A 33 16.99 -18.85 -17.41
N ARG A 34 16.18 -19.91 -17.32
CA ARG A 34 14.70 -19.83 -17.39
C ARG A 34 14.07 -20.34 -16.10
N CYS A 35 13.06 -19.63 -15.64
CA CYS A 35 12.22 -20.13 -14.55
C CYS A 35 11.32 -21.25 -15.07
N CYS A 36 11.42 -22.43 -14.44
CA CYS A 36 10.72 -23.67 -14.81
C CYS A 36 9.72 -24.11 -13.74
N GLY A 37 9.52 -23.34 -12.72
CA GLY A 37 8.62 -23.69 -11.62
C GLY A 37 9.01 -23.06 -10.29
N VAL A 38 8.47 -23.59 -9.22
CA VAL A 38 8.70 -23.14 -7.84
C VAL A 38 8.89 -24.32 -6.90
N VAL A 39 9.58 -24.05 -5.80
CA VAL A 39 9.58 -24.90 -4.60
C VAL A 39 8.68 -24.25 -3.57
N ALA A 40 7.70 -24.98 -3.05
CA ALA A 40 6.78 -24.52 -2.03
C ALA A 40 6.78 -25.47 -0.82
N HIS A 41 6.49 -24.96 0.35
CA HIS A 41 6.43 -25.68 1.61
C HIS A 41 5.10 -25.44 2.33
N ASP A 42 4.44 -26.48 2.85
CA ASP A 42 3.14 -26.39 3.53
C ASP A 42 3.23 -26.49 5.06
N GLY A 43 4.44 -26.43 5.60
CA GLY A 43 4.70 -26.64 7.03
C GLY A 43 5.06 -28.09 7.39
N HIS A 44 4.91 -29.04 6.45
CA HIS A 44 5.18 -30.47 6.65
C HIS A 44 6.12 -31.04 5.60
N GLN A 45 5.95 -30.64 4.35
CA GLN A 45 6.73 -31.17 3.22
C GLN A 45 6.95 -30.12 2.13
N ASP A 46 7.97 -30.38 1.31
CA ASP A 46 8.27 -29.58 0.13
C ASP A 46 7.52 -30.10 -1.09
N TYR A 47 7.07 -29.17 -1.91
CA TYR A 47 6.45 -29.41 -3.21
C TYR A 47 7.32 -28.81 -4.30
N THR A 48 7.66 -29.62 -5.30
CA THR A 48 8.25 -29.16 -6.53
C THR A 48 7.16 -29.01 -7.58
N ILE A 49 6.87 -27.79 -7.98
CA ILE A 49 5.81 -27.49 -8.95
C ILE A 49 6.48 -27.00 -10.23
N GLU A 50 6.50 -27.84 -11.25
CA GLU A 50 7.04 -27.47 -12.55
C GLU A 50 5.99 -26.73 -13.39
N ALA A 51 6.42 -25.65 -14.04
CA ALA A 51 5.55 -24.83 -14.88
C ALA A 51 6.33 -24.23 -16.05
N ARG A 52 5.65 -24.10 -17.19
CA ARG A 52 6.20 -23.44 -18.36
C ARG A 52 6.32 -21.92 -18.18
N HIS A 53 5.44 -21.34 -17.38
CA HIS A 53 5.40 -19.93 -17.01
C HIS A 53 5.10 -19.80 -15.54
N THR A 54 5.83 -18.95 -14.83
CA THR A 54 5.64 -18.66 -13.43
C THR A 54 5.33 -17.17 -13.28
N VAL A 55 4.21 -16.84 -12.59
CA VAL A 55 3.85 -15.47 -12.25
C VAL A 55 4.03 -15.27 -10.76
N ILE A 56 4.90 -14.34 -10.37
CA ILE A 56 5.15 -13.98 -8.98
C ILE A 56 4.34 -12.73 -8.64
N ALA A 57 3.35 -12.87 -7.77
CA ALA A 57 2.43 -11.82 -7.38
C ALA A 57 2.27 -11.75 -5.85
N THR A 58 3.39 -11.78 -5.13
CA THR A 58 3.48 -11.92 -3.67
C THR A 58 3.04 -10.68 -2.89
N GLY A 59 2.79 -9.57 -3.58
CA GLY A 59 2.39 -8.33 -2.94
C GLY A 59 3.46 -7.77 -2.00
N ARG A 60 3.01 -6.97 -1.02
CA ARG A 60 3.93 -6.24 -0.11
C ARG A 60 4.69 -7.17 0.84
N ARG A 61 4.05 -8.23 1.34
CA ARG A 61 4.69 -9.19 2.26
C ARG A 61 5.83 -9.95 1.61
N GLY A 62 5.73 -10.23 0.33
CA GLY A 62 6.76 -10.96 -0.40
C GLY A 62 7.81 -10.09 -1.09
N ALA A 63 7.85 -8.78 -0.82
CA ALA A 63 8.77 -7.88 -1.51
C ALA A 63 10.24 -8.17 -1.19
N GLU A 64 10.57 -8.43 0.08
CA GLU A 64 11.94 -8.78 0.51
C GLU A 64 12.35 -10.16 -0.04
N TRP A 65 11.44 -11.13 -0.01
CA TRP A 65 11.67 -12.44 -0.61
C TRP A 65 11.92 -12.33 -2.12
N LEU A 66 11.15 -11.50 -2.82
CA LEU A 66 11.33 -11.28 -4.26
C LEU A 66 12.68 -10.64 -4.58
N GLU A 67 13.10 -9.63 -3.80
CA GLU A 67 14.42 -8.99 -3.96
C GLU A 67 15.54 -10.01 -3.75
N LYS A 68 15.47 -10.79 -2.67
CA LYS A 68 16.42 -11.86 -2.39
C LYS A 68 16.48 -12.88 -3.53
N THR A 69 15.35 -13.37 -3.99
CA THR A 69 15.23 -14.32 -5.10
C THR A 69 15.86 -13.77 -6.39
N CYS A 70 15.61 -12.48 -6.70
CA CYS A 70 16.24 -11.83 -7.85
C CYS A 70 17.77 -11.80 -7.73
N LEU A 71 18.30 -11.47 -6.55
CA LEU A 71 19.75 -11.44 -6.31
C LEU A 71 20.38 -12.83 -6.42
N GLU A 72 19.78 -13.85 -5.83
CA GLU A 72 20.30 -15.23 -5.81
C GLU A 72 20.32 -15.86 -7.20
N HIS A 73 19.33 -15.53 -8.02
CA HIS A 73 19.23 -16.08 -9.39
C HIS A 73 19.76 -15.14 -10.49
N GLY A 74 20.40 -14.02 -10.11
CA GLY A 74 20.99 -13.09 -11.08
C GLY A 74 19.96 -12.38 -11.97
N VAL A 75 18.71 -12.23 -11.49
CA VAL A 75 17.66 -11.49 -12.21
C VAL A 75 17.90 -9.99 -12.06
N GLU A 76 18.04 -9.30 -13.19
CA GLU A 76 18.24 -7.85 -13.18
C GLU A 76 17.03 -7.15 -12.57
N HIS A 77 17.26 -6.31 -11.56
CA HIS A 77 16.26 -5.52 -10.92
C HIS A 77 16.77 -4.11 -10.58
N LYS A 78 15.87 -3.19 -10.33
CA LYS A 78 16.19 -1.82 -9.96
C LYS A 78 15.41 -1.41 -8.72
N PRO A 79 15.97 -0.54 -7.87
CA PRO A 79 15.20 0.06 -6.79
C PRO A 79 13.98 0.76 -7.36
N GLY A 80 12.82 0.43 -6.81
CA GLY A 80 11.57 1.08 -7.17
C GLY A 80 11.45 2.50 -6.56
N THR A 81 10.31 3.12 -6.78
CA THR A 81 9.92 4.33 -6.08
C THR A 81 9.05 3.95 -4.88
N VAL A 82 9.09 4.75 -3.83
CA VAL A 82 8.12 4.70 -2.74
C VAL A 82 7.37 6.01 -2.64
N ASP A 83 6.07 5.91 -2.41
CA ASP A 83 5.21 7.05 -2.18
C ASP A 83 5.00 7.23 -0.67
N ILE A 84 5.37 8.40 -0.15
CA ILE A 84 5.12 8.80 1.23
C ILE A 84 4.25 10.04 1.22
N GLY A 85 3.25 10.08 2.10
CA GLY A 85 2.34 11.20 2.09
C GLY A 85 1.43 11.24 3.31
N VAL A 86 0.39 12.03 3.16
CA VAL A 86 -0.63 12.28 4.18
C VAL A 86 -2.00 12.01 3.59
N ARG A 87 -2.96 11.71 4.45
CA ARG A 87 -4.38 11.70 4.08
C ARG A 87 -5.01 12.98 4.60
N VAL A 88 -5.64 13.71 3.69
CA VAL A 88 -6.36 14.95 3.98
C VAL A 88 -7.85 14.64 4.03
N GLU A 89 -8.52 15.12 5.04
CA GLU A 89 -9.97 15.04 5.19
C GLU A 89 -10.56 16.45 5.19
N VAL A 90 -11.58 16.66 4.38
CA VAL A 90 -12.33 17.93 4.27
C VAL A 90 -13.82 17.65 4.17
N ARG A 91 -14.63 18.63 4.48
CA ARG A 91 -16.09 18.51 4.35
C ARG A 91 -16.49 18.27 2.89
N ASN A 92 -17.54 17.49 2.68
CA ASN A 92 -18.05 17.16 1.34
C ASN A 92 -18.33 18.39 0.50
N GLU A 93 -18.82 19.47 1.14
CA GLU A 93 -19.14 20.73 0.45
C GLU A 93 -17.93 21.37 -0.23
N VAL A 94 -16.73 21.21 0.35
CA VAL A 94 -15.47 21.70 -0.24
C VAL A 94 -15.14 20.98 -1.54
N MET A 95 -15.46 19.70 -1.60
CA MET A 95 -15.14 18.83 -2.76
C MET A 95 -16.35 18.59 -3.67
N GLU A 96 -17.48 19.21 -3.43
CA GLU A 96 -18.74 18.93 -4.14
C GLU A 96 -18.62 19.09 -5.64
N SER A 97 -17.96 20.15 -6.13
CA SER A 97 -17.76 20.39 -7.55
C SER A 97 -17.01 19.28 -8.27
N VAL A 98 -16.09 18.61 -7.57
CA VAL A 98 -15.32 17.46 -8.06
C VAL A 98 -16.11 16.17 -7.87
N ASN A 99 -16.61 15.93 -6.65
CA ASN A 99 -17.30 14.68 -6.29
C ASN A 99 -18.56 14.42 -7.12
N ARG A 100 -19.23 15.49 -7.59
CA ARG A 100 -20.42 15.38 -8.44
C ARG A 100 -20.11 14.82 -9.82
N VAL A 101 -18.90 15.04 -10.32
CA VAL A 101 -18.50 14.67 -11.68
C VAL A 101 -17.59 13.44 -11.69
N LEU A 102 -16.72 13.31 -10.67
CA LEU A 102 -15.71 12.26 -10.61
C LEU A 102 -15.78 11.56 -9.23
N TYR A 103 -15.79 10.25 -9.26
CA TYR A 103 -15.61 9.46 -8.03
C TYR A 103 -14.18 9.60 -7.47
N GLU A 104 -13.19 9.60 -8.35
CA GLU A 104 -11.78 9.76 -8.00
C GLU A 104 -11.08 10.69 -8.99
N SER A 105 -10.41 11.72 -8.48
CA SER A 105 -9.62 12.65 -9.28
C SER A 105 -8.11 12.34 -9.16
N LYS A 106 -7.39 12.44 -10.27
CA LYS A 106 -5.93 12.27 -10.31
C LYS A 106 -5.28 13.60 -10.66
N LEU A 107 -4.84 14.32 -9.64
CA LEU A 107 -4.05 15.53 -9.78
C LEU A 107 -2.57 15.18 -9.61
N ILE A 108 -1.73 15.73 -10.48
CA ILE A 108 -0.27 15.54 -10.45
C ILE A 108 0.39 16.92 -10.49
N GLY A 109 1.34 17.11 -9.60
CA GLY A 109 2.12 18.34 -9.51
C GLY A 109 3.59 18.08 -9.20
N TYR A 110 4.41 19.10 -9.39
CA TYR A 110 5.85 19.08 -9.13
C TYR A 110 6.26 20.33 -8.35
N PRO A 111 5.90 20.42 -7.05
CA PRO A 111 6.10 21.64 -6.27
C PRO A 111 7.58 21.94 -6.05
N ALA A 112 7.91 23.24 -6.05
CA ALA A 112 9.21 23.72 -5.64
C ALA A 112 9.42 23.44 -4.12
N PRO A 113 10.67 23.34 -3.64
CA PRO A 113 11.93 23.48 -4.38
C PRO A 113 12.40 22.17 -5.05
N PHE A 114 11.97 21.02 -4.57
CA PHE A 114 12.54 19.71 -4.94
C PHE A 114 11.97 19.14 -6.24
N LYS A 115 10.79 19.59 -6.67
CA LYS A 115 10.09 19.12 -7.87
C LYS A 115 9.86 17.60 -7.91
N ASN A 116 9.77 16.96 -6.75
CA ASN A 116 9.31 15.58 -6.67
C ASN A 116 7.87 15.50 -7.17
N LYS A 117 7.54 14.38 -7.79
CA LYS A 117 6.17 14.13 -8.22
C LYS A 117 5.25 13.99 -7.00
N VAL A 118 4.26 14.86 -6.91
CA VAL A 118 3.18 14.78 -5.92
C VAL A 118 1.89 14.47 -6.65
N ARG A 119 1.09 13.55 -6.11
CA ARG A 119 -0.17 13.17 -6.71
C ARG A 119 -1.26 12.90 -5.69
N THR A 120 -2.51 13.10 -6.08
CA THR A 120 -3.64 12.58 -5.32
C THR A 120 -3.79 11.07 -5.52
N PHE A 121 -4.33 10.41 -4.50
CA PHE A 121 -4.58 8.98 -4.52
C PHE A 121 -5.76 8.60 -3.61
N CYS A 122 -6.55 7.59 -4.01
CA CYS A 122 -7.66 7.07 -3.22
C CYS A 122 -8.55 8.16 -2.61
N GLN A 123 -9.24 8.92 -3.45
CA GLN A 123 -10.28 9.83 -3.03
C GLN A 123 -11.53 9.05 -2.63
N ASN A 124 -12.10 9.37 -1.48
CA ASN A 124 -13.26 8.71 -0.90
C ASN A 124 -14.34 9.74 -0.55
N PRO A 125 -15.25 10.08 -1.48
CA PRO A 125 -16.38 10.96 -1.22
C PRO A 125 -17.34 10.32 -0.20
N GLY A 126 -17.65 11.04 0.87
CA GLY A 126 -18.46 10.51 1.97
C GLY A 126 -17.85 9.31 2.69
N GLY A 127 -16.53 9.15 2.58
CA GLY A 127 -15.79 8.04 3.17
C GLY A 127 -15.21 8.37 4.54
N PHE A 128 -14.50 7.41 5.10
CA PHE A 128 -13.89 7.51 6.43
C PHE A 128 -12.38 7.36 6.31
N VAL A 129 -11.65 8.09 7.13
CA VAL A 129 -10.23 7.82 7.37
C VAL A 129 -10.12 6.59 8.27
N SER A 130 -9.26 5.66 7.94
CA SER A 130 -9.05 4.42 8.68
C SER A 130 -7.57 4.18 8.95
N GLN A 131 -7.29 3.50 10.05
CA GLN A 131 -5.98 2.95 10.32
C GLN A 131 -5.88 1.57 9.68
N GLU A 132 -4.76 1.30 9.04
CA GLU A 132 -4.36 0.00 8.50
C GLU A 132 -3.09 -0.43 9.22
N ASN A 133 -3.07 -1.66 9.71
CA ASN A 133 -1.88 -2.20 10.37
C ASN A 133 -1.14 -3.14 9.42
N TYR A 134 0.17 -2.96 9.35
CA TYR A 134 1.08 -3.85 8.65
C TYR A 134 1.72 -4.84 9.63
N ASP A 135 2.47 -5.78 9.08
CA ASP A 135 3.33 -6.64 9.88
C ASP A 135 4.26 -5.76 10.76
N ASN A 136 4.63 -6.26 11.94
CA ASN A 136 5.40 -5.53 12.95
C ASN A 136 4.68 -4.34 13.61
N ASP A 137 3.35 -4.39 13.69
CA ASP A 137 2.49 -3.38 14.35
C ASP A 137 2.61 -1.96 13.76
N LEU A 138 3.11 -1.84 12.53
CA LEU A 138 3.22 -0.55 11.86
C LEU A 138 1.83 -0.04 11.45
N ALA A 139 1.39 1.05 12.06
CA ALA A 139 0.13 1.71 11.75
C ALA A 139 0.31 2.77 10.66
N VAL A 140 -0.49 2.67 9.60
CA VAL A 140 -0.54 3.65 8.51
C VAL A 140 -1.98 4.13 8.28
N VAL A 141 -2.12 5.28 7.63
CA VAL A 141 -3.43 5.86 7.34
C VAL A 141 -3.93 5.37 5.98
N ASN A 142 -5.21 5.01 5.94
CA ASN A 142 -5.92 4.68 4.71
C ASN A 142 -7.29 5.38 4.69
N GLY A 143 -8.03 5.25 3.58
CA GLY A 143 -9.39 5.71 3.45
C GLY A 143 -10.31 4.58 3.02
N HIS A 144 -11.54 4.62 3.50
CA HIS A 144 -12.53 3.61 3.22
C HIS A 144 -13.87 4.23 2.83
N ALA A 145 -14.46 3.75 1.73
CA ALA A 145 -15.79 4.16 1.31
C ALA A 145 -16.75 2.97 1.44
N TYR A 146 -17.77 3.12 2.27
CA TYR A 146 -18.85 2.15 2.38
C TYR A 146 -19.94 2.44 1.35
N LYS A 147 -20.69 1.41 0.97
CA LYS A 147 -21.80 1.56 0.03
C LYS A 147 -22.92 2.39 0.62
N GLU A 148 -23.32 2.09 1.83
CA GLU A 148 -24.50 2.66 2.50
C GLU A 148 -24.15 3.69 3.58
N LEU A 149 -23.08 3.44 4.34
CA LEU A 149 -22.65 4.36 5.38
C LEU A 149 -21.81 5.50 4.78
N LYS A 150 -22.22 6.73 5.04
CA LYS A 150 -21.55 7.94 4.56
C LYS A 150 -21.16 8.85 5.70
N SER A 151 -19.99 9.46 5.59
CA SER A 151 -19.56 10.56 6.45
C SER A 151 -19.91 11.93 5.81
N PRO A 152 -19.89 13.02 6.58
CA PRO A 152 -20.02 14.37 6.03
C PRO A 152 -18.76 14.83 5.28
N ASN A 153 -17.73 14.00 5.19
CA ASN A 153 -16.41 14.37 4.71
C ASN A 153 -15.98 13.58 3.46
N THR A 154 -15.10 14.18 2.69
CA THR A 154 -14.29 13.53 1.66
C THR A 154 -12.87 13.45 2.15
N ASN A 155 -12.22 12.29 2.00
CA ASN A 155 -10.80 12.16 2.26
C ASN A 155 -10.03 11.75 0.99
N VAL A 156 -8.80 12.22 0.89
CA VAL A 156 -7.91 11.97 -0.25
C VAL A 156 -6.46 11.87 0.23
N ALA A 157 -5.72 10.90 -0.28
CA ALA A 157 -4.30 10.84 -0.03
C ALA A 157 -3.54 11.79 -0.97
N ILE A 158 -2.54 12.47 -0.42
CA ILE A 158 -1.56 13.26 -1.17
C ILE A 158 -0.21 12.59 -0.98
N LEU A 159 0.33 12.03 -2.05
CA LEU A 159 1.52 11.20 -2.05
C LEU A 159 2.66 11.89 -2.78
N CYS A 160 3.84 11.92 -2.17
CA CYS A 160 5.09 12.37 -2.76
C CYS A 160 5.94 11.16 -3.14
N SER A 161 6.33 11.06 -4.39
CA SER A 161 7.17 9.97 -4.90
C SER A 161 8.64 10.22 -4.58
N HIS A 162 9.26 9.25 -3.94
CA HIS A 162 10.68 9.24 -3.63
C HIS A 162 11.40 8.25 -4.53
N ASN A 163 12.44 8.72 -5.21
CA ASN A 163 13.29 7.91 -6.08
C ASN A 163 14.60 7.61 -5.37
N PHE A 164 15.13 6.44 -5.61
CA PHE A 164 16.34 5.95 -4.96
C PHE A 164 17.42 5.62 -5.99
N SER A 165 18.67 5.86 -5.61
CA SER A 165 19.85 5.54 -6.40
C SER A 165 20.97 5.10 -5.48
N VAL A 166 21.91 4.34 -6.02
CA VAL A 166 23.11 3.92 -5.27
C VAL A 166 23.82 5.14 -4.64
N PRO A 167 24.22 5.07 -3.37
CA PRO A 167 24.18 3.93 -2.44
C PRO A 167 22.84 3.74 -1.69
N PHE A 168 21.89 4.66 -1.83
CA PHE A 168 20.61 4.64 -1.13
C PHE A 168 19.55 3.95 -2.00
N ASN A 169 19.53 2.63 -2.02
CA ASN A 169 18.70 1.83 -2.92
C ASN A 169 17.68 0.93 -2.21
N GLN A 170 17.28 1.28 -0.99
CA GLN A 170 16.34 0.50 -0.18
C GLN A 170 15.04 1.28 0.07
N PRO A 171 14.15 1.40 -0.92
CA PRO A 171 12.92 2.19 -0.80
C PRO A 171 11.97 1.65 0.28
N ILE A 172 11.85 0.34 0.42
CA ILE A 172 10.97 -0.30 1.41
C ILE A 172 11.44 0.01 2.83
N ALA A 173 12.71 -0.21 3.12
CA ALA A 173 13.29 0.08 4.43
C ALA A 173 13.16 1.58 4.81
N TYR A 174 13.32 2.46 3.83
CA TYR A 174 13.07 3.89 4.02
C TYR A 174 11.62 4.19 4.41
N ALA A 175 10.66 3.63 3.69
CA ALA A 175 9.24 3.83 3.97
C ALA A 175 8.83 3.27 5.34
N GLN A 176 9.31 2.08 5.70
CA GLN A 176 9.11 1.47 7.01
C GLN A 176 9.67 2.38 8.11
N LYS A 177 10.88 2.91 7.93
CA LYS A 177 11.51 3.80 8.91
C LYS A 177 10.73 5.10 9.12
N VAL A 178 10.22 5.70 8.06
CA VAL A 178 9.33 6.88 8.17
C VAL A 178 8.06 6.53 8.93
N GLY A 179 7.44 5.39 8.64
CA GLY A 179 6.26 4.90 9.35
C GLY A 179 6.53 4.66 10.85
N GLU A 180 7.62 3.97 11.20
CA GLU A 180 8.05 3.75 12.57
C GLU A 180 8.22 5.06 13.34
N LEU A 181 8.94 6.02 12.78
CA LEU A 181 9.13 7.33 13.41
C LEU A 181 7.81 8.07 13.62
N THR A 182 6.89 7.96 12.67
CA THR A 182 5.54 8.53 12.79
C THR A 182 4.76 7.87 13.92
N ASN A 183 4.82 6.54 14.01
CA ASN A 183 4.14 5.80 15.08
C ASN A 183 4.76 6.07 16.45
N MET A 184 6.06 6.26 16.54
CA MET A 184 6.70 6.69 17.80
C MET A 184 6.12 8.02 18.31
N LEU A 185 5.89 8.98 17.43
CA LEU A 185 5.25 10.25 17.76
C LEU A 185 3.75 10.11 18.07
N GLY A 186 3.09 9.16 17.45
CA GLY A 186 1.67 8.85 17.63
C GLY A 186 1.38 7.79 18.71
N ALA A 187 2.36 7.42 19.55
CA ALA A 187 2.22 6.37 20.56
C ALA A 187 1.67 5.03 20.00
N GLY A 188 2.17 4.60 18.85
CA GLY A 188 1.77 3.38 18.16
C GLY A 188 0.55 3.51 17.24
N HIS A 189 0.05 4.74 17.06
CA HIS A 189 -1.12 5.03 16.22
C HIS A 189 -0.81 6.05 15.12
N ILE A 190 -1.76 6.22 14.21
CA ILE A 190 -1.71 7.31 13.23
C ILE A 190 -1.85 8.66 13.92
N MET A 191 -1.14 9.66 13.39
CA MET A 191 -1.24 11.04 13.89
C MET A 191 -2.30 11.82 13.14
N VAL A 192 -3.01 12.68 13.87
CA VAL A 192 -3.98 13.63 13.31
C VAL A 192 -3.57 15.04 13.67
N GLN A 193 -3.60 15.96 12.70
CA GLN A 193 -3.32 17.37 12.86
C GLN A 193 -4.31 18.19 12.02
N ARG A 194 -4.82 19.29 12.56
CA ARG A 194 -5.56 20.26 11.78
C ARG A 194 -4.60 21.03 10.88
N PHE A 195 -4.97 21.22 9.63
CA PHE A 195 -4.10 21.87 8.64
C PHE A 195 -3.73 23.32 9.05
N GLY A 196 -4.66 24.08 9.62
CA GLY A 196 -4.39 25.42 10.14
C GLY A 196 -3.34 25.42 11.26
N ASP A 197 -3.40 24.44 12.17
CA ASP A 197 -2.41 24.33 13.25
C ASP A 197 -1.00 24.00 12.72
N ILE A 198 -0.93 23.18 11.66
CA ILE A 198 0.35 22.89 10.98
C ILE A 198 0.93 24.17 10.39
N LEU A 199 0.12 24.98 9.71
CA LEU A 199 0.58 26.27 9.14
C LEU A 199 1.08 27.25 10.20
N ASP A 200 0.42 27.24 11.37
CA ASP A 200 0.78 28.08 12.50
C ASP A 200 1.93 27.52 13.35
N GLY A 201 2.46 26.34 13.01
CA GLY A 201 3.48 25.64 13.78
C GLY A 201 3.00 25.19 15.16
N LYS A 202 1.70 24.92 15.32
CA LYS A 202 1.06 24.55 16.58
C LYS A 202 0.71 23.06 16.60
N ARG A 203 0.66 22.50 17.82
CA ARG A 203 0.11 21.16 18.04
C ARG A 203 -1.42 21.24 18.10
N THR A 204 -2.10 20.36 17.42
CA THR A 204 -3.54 20.13 17.59
C THR A 204 -3.81 19.34 18.88
N TRP A 205 -4.70 19.84 19.71
CA TRP A 205 -5.15 19.16 20.92
C TRP A 205 -6.47 18.44 20.68
N GLN A 206 -6.74 17.34 21.42
CA GLN A 206 -7.96 16.53 21.27
C GLN A 206 -9.23 17.38 21.31
N LYS A 207 -9.32 18.32 22.25
CA LYS A 207 -10.47 19.24 22.38
C LYS A 207 -10.76 20.10 21.14
N GLU A 208 -9.77 20.26 20.26
CA GLU A 208 -9.91 21.01 19.01
C GLU A 208 -10.39 20.10 17.88
N LEU A 209 -10.02 18.82 17.93
CA LEU A 209 -10.56 17.79 17.02
C LEU A 209 -12.05 17.52 17.31
N ASP A 210 -12.45 17.50 18.57
CA ASP A 210 -13.85 17.27 18.99
C ASP A 210 -14.81 18.40 18.54
N ARG A 211 -14.29 19.53 18.10
CA ARG A 211 -15.04 20.71 17.65
C ARG A 211 -15.04 20.92 16.13
N SER A 212 -14.37 20.04 15.37
CA SER A 212 -14.15 20.21 13.93
C SER A 212 -15.24 19.48 13.06
#